data_a46c90830b333cfe5ed0199dced36c49
#
_entry.id   a46c90830b333cfe5ed0199dced36c49
#
_cell.length_a   1.000
_cell.length_b   1.000
_cell.length_c   1.000
_cell.angle_alpha   90.00
_cell.angle_beta   90.00
_cell.angle_gamma   90.00
#
_symmetry.space_group_name_H-M   'P 1'
#
loop_
_entity.id
_entity.type
_entity.pdbx_description
1 polymer ?
#
loop_
_entity_poly.entity_id
_entity_poly.type
_entity_poly.pdbx_seq_one_letter_code
_entity_poly.pdbx_strand_id
1 'polypeptide(L)'
;MKNKFYIFILAVFELMHSEPSSFTFSGYSNFSYISRISDKSLINVPYRMGSIVFVKQYEDISLIGEFALEYHVRDDSYFIETSNPQDFVLDMREFYITYSKKHYELKVGKQIHSWGNVDENSPLDNGSALDYYYMFFSGTERKLATLSLGVDFYYKNLKINSVFSPLHSTNRIPLGGDDFPVELPIYPDPYEIIPVSSIPYEGGLFINYSTKFGELSFSSFSGNDRIFNFSGVNEYYSTQVNNFKSSPDLVFGYRRT
;
A
#
# COMPACT_ATOMS: atom_id res chain seq x y z
N MET A 1 20.23 1.67 -19.78
CA MET A 1 18.94 1.72 -19.09
C MET A 1 18.16 3.02 -19.32
N LYS A 2 18.78 4.18 -19.47
CA LYS A 2 18.08 5.47 -19.69
C LYS A 2 17.13 5.49 -20.90
N ASN A 3 17.50 4.92 -22.04
CA ASN A 3 16.67 4.98 -23.26
C ASN A 3 15.36 4.17 -23.18
N LYS A 4 15.32 3.09 -22.39
CA LYS A 4 14.10 2.28 -22.25
C LYS A 4 13.03 2.99 -21.39
N PHE A 5 13.46 3.81 -20.44
CA PHE A 5 12.57 4.60 -19.61
C PHE A 5 11.89 5.73 -20.41
N TYR A 6 12.62 6.38 -21.31
CA TYR A 6 12.05 7.39 -22.22
C TYR A 6 11.04 6.79 -23.21
N ILE A 7 11.29 5.58 -23.71
CA ILE A 7 10.34 4.88 -24.60
C ILE A 7 9.05 4.56 -23.86
N PHE A 8 9.12 4.16 -22.60
CA PHE A 8 7.94 3.91 -21.78
C PHE A 8 7.12 5.19 -21.52
N ILE A 9 7.79 6.29 -21.16
CA ILE A 9 7.14 7.61 -20.98
C ILE A 9 6.49 8.10 -22.27
N LEU A 10 7.19 7.97 -23.41
CA LEU A 10 6.66 8.33 -24.73
C LEU A 10 5.45 7.48 -25.11
N ALA A 11 5.48 6.18 -24.88
CA ALA A 11 4.34 5.28 -25.14
C ALA A 11 3.13 5.63 -24.27
N VAL A 12 3.32 5.97 -22.99
CA VAL A 12 2.26 6.45 -22.11
C VAL A 12 1.71 7.79 -22.59
N PHE A 13 2.58 8.69 -23.06
CA PHE A 13 2.19 10.00 -23.57
C PHE A 13 1.42 9.89 -24.89
N GLU A 14 1.81 9.00 -25.80
CA GLU A 14 1.07 8.71 -27.03
C GLU A 14 -0.28 8.06 -26.77
N LEU A 15 -0.38 7.14 -25.78
CA LEU A 15 -1.66 6.58 -25.32
C LEU A 15 -2.62 7.66 -24.80
N MET A 16 -2.09 8.71 -24.18
CA MET A 16 -2.90 9.83 -23.69
C MET A 16 -3.45 10.72 -24.81
N HIS A 17 -2.84 10.71 -26.00
CA HIS A 17 -3.20 11.58 -27.11
C HIS A 17 -3.89 10.86 -28.27
N SER A 18 -4.02 9.52 -28.24
CA SER A 18 -4.66 8.74 -29.30
C SER A 18 -6.19 8.88 -29.30
N GLU A 19 -6.77 9.04 -30.47
CA GLU A 19 -8.22 8.95 -30.72
C GLU A 19 -8.54 7.66 -31.51
N PRO A 20 -9.70 7.00 -31.27
CA PRO A 20 -10.79 7.31 -30.35
C PRO A 20 -10.55 6.69 -28.96
N SER A 21 -10.53 7.51 -27.96
CA SER A 21 -10.32 7.07 -26.59
C SER A 21 -11.32 7.71 -25.65
N SER A 22 -11.85 6.94 -24.71
CA SER A 22 -12.62 7.53 -23.61
C SER A 22 -11.69 8.00 -22.50
N PHE A 23 -11.93 9.19 -22.00
CA PHE A 23 -11.27 9.70 -20.81
C PHE A 23 -12.33 10.02 -19.77
N THR A 24 -12.25 9.40 -18.63
CA THR A 24 -13.13 9.66 -17.50
C THR A 24 -12.32 10.19 -16.34
N PHE A 25 -12.92 11.15 -15.64
CA PHE A 25 -12.33 11.80 -14.50
C PHE A 25 -13.38 11.89 -13.41
N SER A 26 -13.01 11.49 -12.20
CA SER A 26 -13.87 11.55 -11.03
C SER A 26 -13.02 11.85 -9.80
N GLY A 27 -13.67 12.24 -8.72
CA GLY A 27 -12.99 12.52 -7.48
C GLY A 27 -13.93 12.99 -6.40
N TYR A 28 -13.37 13.15 -5.22
CA TYR A 28 -14.09 13.71 -4.07
C TYR A 28 -13.20 14.67 -3.30
N SER A 29 -13.84 15.50 -2.49
CA SER A 29 -13.19 16.28 -1.45
C SER A 29 -13.91 16.02 -0.13
N ASN A 30 -13.15 15.77 0.92
CA ASN A 30 -13.64 15.46 2.24
C ASN A 30 -12.92 16.31 3.29
N PHE A 31 -13.68 16.84 4.26
CA PHE A 31 -13.15 17.55 5.41
C PHE A 31 -13.60 16.83 6.67
N SER A 32 -12.66 16.28 7.41
CA SER A 32 -12.92 15.53 8.61
C SER A 32 -12.35 16.22 9.83
N TYR A 33 -13.13 16.23 10.88
CA TYR A 33 -12.73 16.68 12.21
C TYR A 33 -13.15 15.62 13.21
N ILE A 34 -12.18 15.05 13.92
CA ILE A 34 -12.43 13.99 14.89
C ILE A 34 -11.90 14.47 16.25
N SER A 35 -12.75 14.44 17.28
CA SER A 35 -12.36 14.82 18.64
C SER A 35 -12.81 13.79 19.66
N ARG A 36 -12.10 13.71 20.77
CA ARG A 36 -12.50 12.90 21.91
C ARG A 36 -13.73 13.50 22.58
N ILE A 37 -14.65 12.64 23.01
CA ILE A 37 -15.87 13.09 23.71
C ILE A 37 -15.53 13.53 25.13
N SER A 38 -14.52 12.92 25.75
CA SER A 38 -14.16 13.12 27.16
C SER A 38 -13.64 14.52 27.46
N ASP A 39 -12.74 15.02 26.65
CA ASP A 39 -12.01 16.28 26.87
C ASP A 39 -12.03 17.21 25.65
N LYS A 40 -12.65 16.77 24.55
CA LYS A 40 -12.74 17.49 23.28
C LYS A 40 -11.39 17.73 22.61
N SER A 41 -10.34 17.05 23.05
CA SER A 41 -9.04 17.11 22.36
C SER A 41 -9.15 16.57 20.94
N LEU A 42 -8.36 17.12 20.04
CA LEU A 42 -8.27 16.68 18.66
C LEU A 42 -7.67 15.27 18.62
N ILE A 43 -8.23 14.41 17.78
CA ILE A 43 -7.61 13.12 17.43
C ILE A 43 -6.75 13.34 16.21
N ASN A 44 -5.46 13.16 16.39
CA ASN A 44 -4.43 13.41 15.39
C ASN A 44 -4.26 12.19 14.48
N VAL A 45 -5.17 12.02 13.53
CA VAL A 45 -5.14 10.95 12.54
C VAL A 45 -5.12 11.59 11.15
N PRO A 46 -4.23 11.17 10.25
CA PRO A 46 -4.26 11.64 8.87
C PRO A 46 -5.56 11.23 8.19
N TYR A 47 -6.06 12.08 7.32
CA TYR A 47 -7.22 11.76 6.49
C TYR A 47 -7.05 12.27 5.05
N ARG A 48 -7.70 11.58 4.12
CA ARG A 48 -7.70 11.98 2.72
C ARG A 48 -8.66 13.13 2.50
N MET A 49 -8.09 14.31 2.31
CA MET A 49 -8.80 15.55 2.00
C MET A 49 -9.46 15.50 0.63
N GLY A 50 -8.90 14.75 -0.29
CA GLY A 50 -9.44 14.58 -1.62
C GLY A 50 -8.75 13.48 -2.38
N SER A 51 -9.46 12.93 -3.34
CA SER A 51 -8.90 11.98 -4.29
C SER A 51 -9.38 12.32 -5.69
N ILE A 52 -8.51 12.08 -6.65
CA ILE A 52 -8.74 12.26 -8.07
C ILE A 52 -8.42 10.96 -8.76
N VAL A 53 -9.41 10.40 -9.45
CA VAL A 53 -9.28 9.19 -10.26
C VAL A 53 -9.43 9.55 -11.72
N PHE A 54 -8.54 9.10 -12.55
CA PHE A 54 -8.68 9.17 -13.99
C PHE A 54 -8.53 7.80 -14.65
N VAL A 55 -9.29 7.57 -15.69
CA VAL A 55 -9.21 6.39 -16.51
C VAL A 55 -9.17 6.81 -17.97
N LYS A 56 -8.12 6.42 -18.68
CA LYS A 56 -8.00 6.56 -20.12
C LYS A 56 -8.08 5.19 -20.74
N GLN A 57 -9.08 4.97 -21.60
CA GLN A 57 -9.27 3.70 -22.27
C GLN A 57 -9.04 3.85 -23.77
N TYR A 58 -8.27 2.94 -24.33
CA TYR A 58 -8.07 2.79 -25.75
C TYR A 58 -8.18 1.30 -26.12
N GLU A 59 -9.24 0.93 -26.84
CA GLU A 59 -9.55 -0.46 -27.18
C GLU A 59 -9.51 -1.40 -25.95
N ASP A 60 -8.57 -2.34 -25.97
CA ASP A 60 -8.36 -3.34 -24.92
C ASP A 60 -7.41 -2.86 -23.81
N ILE A 61 -6.86 -1.66 -23.92
CA ILE A 61 -5.87 -1.11 -22.99
C ILE A 61 -6.51 0.02 -22.19
N SER A 62 -6.28 0.03 -20.88
CA SER A 62 -6.69 1.13 -20.01
C SER A 62 -5.52 1.59 -19.16
N LEU A 63 -5.38 2.90 -19.01
CA LEU A 63 -4.50 3.53 -18.03
C LEU A 63 -5.35 4.06 -16.89
N ILE A 64 -5.07 3.60 -15.68
CA ILE A 64 -5.76 4.01 -14.47
C ILE A 64 -4.79 4.72 -13.56
N GLY A 65 -5.23 5.85 -12.99
CA GLY A 65 -4.46 6.57 -11.98
C GLY A 65 -5.38 7.13 -10.90
N GLU A 66 -4.97 6.99 -9.66
CA GLU A 66 -5.60 7.58 -8.49
C GLU A 66 -4.54 8.34 -7.68
N PHE A 67 -4.81 9.61 -7.43
CA PHE A 67 -4.00 10.49 -6.58
C PHE A 67 -4.86 11.03 -5.46
N ALA A 68 -4.35 10.95 -4.25
CA ALA A 68 -5.00 11.48 -3.07
C ALA A 68 -4.14 12.54 -2.39
N LEU A 69 -4.79 13.55 -1.83
CA LEU A 69 -4.19 14.51 -0.93
C LEU A 69 -4.57 14.11 0.49
N GLU A 70 -3.58 13.74 1.27
CA GLU A 70 -3.72 13.41 2.68
C GLU A 70 -3.29 14.62 3.53
N TYR A 71 -4.04 14.89 4.57
CA TYR A 71 -3.74 15.93 5.54
C TYR A 71 -3.66 15.32 6.94
N HIS A 72 -2.57 15.62 7.63
CA HIS A 72 -2.33 15.23 9.00
C HIS A 72 -2.58 16.41 9.92
N VAL A 73 -3.73 16.40 10.59
CA VAL A 73 -4.12 17.47 11.52
C VAL A 73 -3.28 17.34 12.78
N ARG A 74 -2.62 18.43 13.18
CA ARG A 74 -1.87 18.55 14.43
C ARG A 74 -2.29 19.82 15.15
N ASP A 75 -2.10 19.87 16.46
CA ASP A 75 -2.43 21.05 17.26
C ASP A 75 -1.59 22.29 16.87
N ASP A 76 -0.40 22.05 16.30
CA ASP A 76 0.55 23.07 15.85
C ASP A 76 0.56 23.28 14.33
N SER A 77 -0.40 22.67 13.61
CA SER A 77 -0.52 22.85 12.16
C SER A 77 -1.20 24.16 11.81
N TYR A 78 -0.51 24.97 11.03
CA TYR A 78 -1.08 26.18 10.43
C TYR A 78 -1.22 25.97 8.94
N PHE A 79 -2.41 26.18 8.42
CA PHE A 79 -2.74 25.97 7.00
C PHE A 79 -1.87 26.78 6.02
N ILE A 80 -1.23 27.85 6.48
CA ILE A 80 -0.48 28.78 5.65
C ILE A 80 1.01 28.83 6.00
N GLU A 81 1.39 28.46 7.22
CA GLU A 81 2.77 28.40 7.68
C GLU A 81 3.16 26.96 7.99
N THR A 82 3.49 26.21 6.97
CA THR A 82 4.02 24.85 7.18
C THR A 82 5.53 24.92 7.39
N SER A 83 5.95 25.11 8.62
CA SER A 83 7.32 24.81 9.01
C SER A 83 7.64 23.31 8.91
N ASN A 84 6.61 22.48 8.79
CA ASN A 84 6.72 21.04 8.63
C ASN A 84 5.94 20.59 7.37
N PRO A 85 6.63 20.34 6.23
CA PRO A 85 5.99 19.93 4.98
C PRO A 85 5.30 18.56 5.03
N GLN A 86 5.35 17.85 6.16
CA GLN A 86 4.72 16.53 6.33
C GLN A 86 3.22 16.60 6.66
N ASP A 87 2.66 17.79 6.88
CA ASP A 87 1.24 17.93 7.17
C ASP A 87 0.36 17.64 5.96
N PHE A 88 0.91 17.82 4.75
CA PHE A 88 0.25 17.48 3.50
C PHE A 88 1.08 16.46 2.73
N VAL A 89 0.46 15.36 2.38
CA VAL A 89 1.08 14.30 1.59
C VAL A 89 0.27 14.07 0.32
N LEU A 90 0.93 14.22 -0.83
CA LEU A 90 0.36 13.78 -2.10
C LEU A 90 0.72 12.32 -2.29
N ASP A 91 -0.28 11.45 -2.18
CA ASP A 91 -0.12 10.01 -2.37
C ASP A 91 -0.61 9.60 -3.76
N MET A 92 0.25 8.91 -4.50
CA MET A 92 -0.16 8.18 -5.70
C MET A 92 -0.69 6.82 -5.24
N ARG A 93 -1.99 6.73 -5.02
CA ARG A 93 -2.66 5.53 -4.53
C ARG A 93 -2.54 4.38 -5.49
N GLU A 94 -2.91 4.62 -6.75
CA GLU A 94 -2.77 3.63 -7.82
C GLU A 94 -2.28 4.30 -9.11
N PHE A 95 -1.48 3.58 -9.86
CA PHE A 95 -1.08 3.95 -11.21
C PHE A 95 -0.64 2.72 -11.99
N TYR A 96 -1.51 2.22 -12.86
CA TYR A 96 -1.25 1.00 -13.60
C TYR A 96 -1.93 0.98 -14.97
N ILE A 97 -1.40 0.13 -15.84
CA ILE A 97 -1.95 -0.17 -17.15
C ILE A 97 -2.62 -1.53 -17.09
N THR A 98 -3.80 -1.63 -17.68
CA THR A 98 -4.55 -2.87 -17.86
C THR A 98 -4.65 -3.22 -19.34
N TYR A 99 -4.45 -4.49 -19.66
CA TYR A 99 -4.78 -5.07 -20.96
C TYR A 99 -5.83 -6.16 -20.75
N SER A 100 -7.03 -5.95 -21.31
CA SER A 100 -8.20 -6.80 -21.06
C SER A 100 -8.63 -7.52 -22.34
N LYS A 101 -8.85 -8.82 -22.23
CA LYS A 101 -9.46 -9.66 -23.25
C LYS A 101 -10.57 -10.51 -22.63
N LYS A 102 -11.33 -11.19 -23.48
CA LYS A 102 -12.53 -11.97 -23.07
C LYS A 102 -12.34 -12.84 -21.82
N HIS A 103 -11.17 -13.44 -21.65
CA HIS A 103 -10.90 -14.43 -20.59
C HIS A 103 -9.77 -14.05 -19.65
N TYR A 104 -9.04 -13.01 -19.93
CA TYR A 104 -7.91 -12.60 -19.09
C TYR A 104 -7.74 -11.09 -19.07
N GLU A 105 -7.17 -10.63 -17.97
CA GLU A 105 -6.79 -9.26 -17.75
C GLU A 105 -5.37 -9.23 -17.17
N LEU A 106 -4.52 -8.45 -17.79
CA LEU A 106 -3.14 -8.23 -17.38
C LEU A 106 -3.01 -6.82 -16.83
N LYS A 107 -2.46 -6.67 -15.63
CA LYS A 107 -2.27 -5.39 -14.95
C LYS A 107 -0.80 -5.19 -14.60
N VAL A 108 -0.25 -4.02 -14.89
CA VAL A 108 1.16 -3.69 -14.60
C VAL A 108 1.24 -2.29 -14.02
N GLY A 109 1.80 -2.17 -12.83
CA GLY A 109 2.01 -0.90 -12.16
C GLY A 109 1.77 -0.94 -10.65
N LYS A 110 1.61 0.24 -10.06
CA LYS A 110 1.25 0.39 -8.64
C LYS A 110 -0.26 0.18 -8.49
N GLN A 111 -0.68 -0.92 -7.87
CA GLN A 111 -2.08 -1.32 -7.78
C GLN A 111 -2.42 -1.97 -6.44
N ILE A 112 -3.68 -1.86 -6.05
CA ILE A 112 -4.25 -2.49 -4.86
C ILE A 112 -4.85 -3.84 -5.26
N HIS A 113 -4.45 -4.90 -4.55
CA HIS A 113 -5.03 -6.22 -4.69
C HIS A 113 -6.05 -6.47 -3.59
N SER A 114 -7.17 -7.10 -3.95
CA SER A 114 -8.22 -7.49 -3.01
C SER A 114 -8.65 -8.92 -3.29
N TRP A 115 -8.33 -9.82 -2.36
CA TRP A 115 -8.67 -11.23 -2.44
C TRP A 115 -9.69 -11.62 -1.38
N GLY A 116 -10.62 -12.47 -1.77
CA GLY A 116 -11.69 -12.96 -0.89
C GLY A 116 -13.01 -12.25 -1.09
N ASN A 117 -14.04 -12.86 -0.54
CA ASN A 117 -15.43 -12.43 -0.65
C ASN A 117 -16.00 -11.96 0.69
N VAL A 118 -15.17 -11.97 1.73
CA VAL A 118 -15.53 -11.45 3.05
C VAL A 118 -15.16 -9.99 3.11
N ASP A 119 -16.12 -9.17 3.47
CA ASP A 119 -15.89 -7.74 3.62
C ASP A 119 -14.81 -7.49 4.69
N GLU A 120 -13.84 -6.67 4.32
CA GLU A 120 -12.88 -5.98 5.16
C GLU A 120 -11.77 -6.81 5.82
N ASN A 121 -11.98 -8.03 6.30
CA ASN A 121 -10.99 -8.82 7.03
C ASN A 121 -10.84 -10.25 6.49
N SER A 122 -10.73 -10.39 5.19
CA SER A 122 -10.49 -11.71 4.61
C SER A 122 -9.09 -12.22 4.97
N PRO A 123 -8.96 -13.40 5.61
CA PRO A 123 -7.65 -14.00 5.86
C PRO A 123 -6.93 -14.42 4.58
N LEU A 124 -7.64 -14.40 3.46
CA LEU A 124 -7.11 -14.71 2.12
C LEU A 124 -6.47 -13.49 1.45
N ASP A 125 -6.64 -12.29 2.04
CA ASP A 125 -6.26 -11.01 1.43
C ASP A 125 -4.83 -10.60 1.80
N ASN A 126 -3.87 -11.24 1.17
CA ASN A 126 -2.44 -11.01 1.39
C ASN A 126 -1.76 -10.20 0.28
N GLY A 127 -2.52 -9.81 -0.76
CA GLY A 127 -1.97 -9.17 -1.96
C GLY A 127 -1.46 -7.75 -1.76
N SER A 128 -2.00 -7.00 -0.77
CA SER A 128 -1.64 -5.61 -0.50
C SER A 128 -1.28 -5.39 0.96
N ALA A 129 -0.41 -4.41 1.21
CA ALA A 129 -0.14 -3.92 2.55
C ALA A 129 -1.34 -3.12 3.09
N LEU A 130 -1.41 -2.95 4.40
CA LEU A 130 -2.47 -2.23 5.09
C LEU A 130 -1.97 -0.89 5.62
N ASP A 131 -2.87 0.07 5.58
CA ASP A 131 -2.71 1.37 6.21
C ASP A 131 -3.49 1.40 7.52
N TYR A 132 -2.79 1.31 8.63
CA TYR A 132 -3.39 1.26 9.96
C TYR A 132 -3.96 2.60 10.42
N TYR A 133 -3.58 3.71 9.80
CA TYR A 133 -4.25 4.99 10.02
C TYR A 133 -5.69 5.00 9.49
N TYR A 134 -5.98 4.14 8.50
CA TYR A 134 -7.29 4.03 7.87
C TYR A 134 -8.06 2.76 8.27
N MET A 135 -7.70 2.12 9.39
CA MET A 135 -8.34 0.88 9.83
C MET A 135 -9.84 1.00 10.12
N PHE A 136 -10.30 2.20 10.46
CA PHE A 136 -11.71 2.47 10.69
C PHE A 136 -12.53 2.72 9.41
N PHE A 137 -11.86 2.76 8.26
CA PHE A 137 -12.50 2.93 6.96
C PHE A 137 -12.66 1.58 6.28
N SER A 138 -13.66 1.48 5.42
CA SER A 138 -13.98 0.24 4.70
C SER A 138 -13.30 0.15 3.33
N GLY A 139 -13.25 -1.07 2.80
CA GLY A 139 -12.84 -1.33 1.44
C GLY A 139 -11.36 -1.10 1.17
N THR A 140 -11.06 -0.51 0.01
CA THR A 140 -9.68 -0.26 -0.45
C THR A 140 -9.02 0.93 0.24
N GLU A 141 -9.77 1.75 0.99
CA GLU A 141 -9.25 2.93 1.68
C GLU A 141 -8.10 2.60 2.64
N ARG A 142 -8.19 1.46 3.30
CA ARG A 142 -7.17 0.96 4.24
C ARG A 142 -6.06 0.14 3.60
N LYS A 143 -5.98 0.05 2.28
CA LYS A 143 -4.95 -0.70 1.57
C LYS A 143 -3.93 0.22 0.93
N LEU A 144 -2.69 -0.23 0.92
CA LEU A 144 -1.59 0.40 0.22
C LEU A 144 -1.32 -0.38 -1.08
N ALA A 145 -1.17 0.35 -2.16
CA ALA A 145 -0.85 -0.25 -3.44
C ALA A 145 0.61 -0.72 -3.49
N THR A 146 0.83 -1.83 -4.18
CA THR A 146 2.15 -2.40 -4.45
C THR A 146 2.49 -2.31 -5.92
N LEU A 147 3.77 -2.12 -6.23
CA LEU A 147 4.25 -2.25 -7.61
C LEU A 147 4.22 -3.73 -7.99
N SER A 148 3.38 -4.09 -8.94
CA SER A 148 3.13 -5.50 -9.24
C SER A 148 2.69 -5.75 -10.68
N LEU A 149 2.82 -7.00 -11.07
CA LEU A 149 2.20 -7.63 -12.23
C LEU A 149 1.03 -8.46 -11.72
N GLY A 150 -0.19 -8.15 -12.14
CA GLY A 150 -1.40 -8.91 -11.87
C GLY A 150 -1.87 -9.63 -13.13
N VAL A 151 -2.32 -10.87 -13.00
CA VAL A 151 -2.97 -11.63 -14.07
C VAL A 151 -4.26 -12.22 -13.55
N ASP A 152 -5.35 -11.80 -14.13
CA ASP A 152 -6.69 -12.30 -13.81
C ASP A 152 -7.18 -13.18 -14.97
N PHE A 153 -7.65 -14.36 -14.66
CA PHE A 153 -8.23 -15.29 -15.62
C PHE A 153 -9.67 -15.63 -15.24
N TYR A 154 -10.56 -15.58 -16.21
CA TYR A 154 -12.00 -15.80 -16.03
C TYR A 154 -12.51 -16.88 -16.99
N TYR A 155 -13.04 -17.95 -16.44
CA TYR A 155 -13.68 -19.00 -17.25
C TYR A 155 -14.94 -19.54 -16.58
N LYS A 156 -16.10 -19.24 -17.14
CA LYS A 156 -17.41 -19.59 -16.55
C LYS A 156 -17.49 -19.10 -15.09
N ASN A 157 -17.57 -20.03 -14.15
CA ASN A 157 -17.68 -19.78 -12.72
C ASN A 157 -16.32 -19.74 -12.01
N LEU A 158 -15.22 -19.90 -12.73
CA LEU A 158 -13.85 -19.90 -12.21
C LEU A 158 -13.20 -18.54 -12.44
N LYS A 159 -12.64 -17.99 -11.37
CA LYS A 159 -11.78 -16.82 -11.38
C LYS A 159 -10.44 -17.20 -10.76
N ILE A 160 -9.36 -16.89 -11.45
CA ILE A 160 -7.99 -17.07 -10.96
C ILE A 160 -7.32 -15.71 -11.01
N ASN A 161 -6.82 -15.26 -9.88
CA ASN A 161 -5.98 -14.06 -9.78
C ASN A 161 -4.57 -14.48 -9.38
N SER A 162 -3.57 -13.97 -10.05
CA SER A 162 -2.19 -14.12 -9.65
C SER A 162 -1.53 -12.76 -9.55
N VAL A 163 -0.62 -12.63 -8.61
CA VAL A 163 0.14 -11.40 -8.40
C VAL A 163 1.61 -11.73 -8.23
N PHE A 164 2.45 -10.89 -8.81
CA PHE A 164 3.88 -10.88 -8.61
C PHE A 164 4.35 -9.45 -8.34
N SER A 165 4.96 -9.23 -7.19
CA SER A 165 5.60 -7.96 -6.83
C SER A 165 7.11 -8.14 -6.75
N PRO A 166 7.90 -7.32 -7.47
CA PRO A 166 9.36 -7.38 -7.38
C PRO A 166 9.91 -6.78 -6.10
N LEU A 167 9.08 -6.04 -5.36
CA LEU A 167 9.45 -5.32 -4.15
C LEU A 167 8.48 -5.63 -3.02
N HIS A 168 9.04 -5.77 -1.82
CA HIS A 168 8.26 -5.86 -0.59
C HIS A 168 7.61 -4.51 -0.26
N SER A 169 6.34 -4.54 0.16
CA SER A 169 5.60 -3.39 0.66
C SER A 169 5.18 -3.64 2.11
N THR A 170 5.53 -2.71 3.00
CA THR A 170 5.21 -2.81 4.43
C THR A 170 3.89 -2.15 4.75
N ASN A 171 3.27 -2.54 5.86
CA ASN A 171 2.15 -1.82 6.43
C ASN A 171 2.60 -0.43 6.92
N ARG A 172 1.72 0.56 6.80
CA ARG A 172 1.89 1.85 7.45
C ARG A 172 1.22 1.80 8.82
N ILE A 173 2.02 1.96 9.88
CA ILE A 173 1.60 1.74 11.26
C ILE A 173 1.77 3.04 12.04
N PRO A 174 0.74 3.52 12.77
CA PRO A 174 0.89 4.61 13.73
C PRO A 174 1.78 4.16 14.90
N LEU A 175 2.83 4.89 15.19
CA LEU A 175 3.83 4.54 16.20
C LEU A 175 4.06 5.71 17.16
N GLY A 176 4.41 5.39 18.40
CA GLY A 176 4.90 6.34 19.38
C GLY A 176 3.92 7.43 19.78
N GLY A 177 4.14 8.65 19.28
CA GLY A 177 3.33 9.83 19.63
C GLY A 177 2.03 9.99 18.86
N ASP A 178 1.71 9.08 17.93
CA ASP A 178 0.46 9.13 17.19
C ASP A 178 -0.75 8.79 18.08
N ASP A 179 -1.92 9.30 17.72
CA ASP A 179 -3.17 8.84 18.31
C ASP A 179 -3.46 7.41 17.85
N PHE A 180 -3.94 6.58 18.77
CA PHE A 180 -4.19 5.14 18.55
C PHE A 180 -2.96 4.38 18.04
N PRO A 181 -1.80 4.51 18.70
CA PRO A 181 -0.61 3.81 18.27
C PRO A 181 -0.78 2.29 18.40
N VAL A 182 -0.13 1.55 17.51
CA VAL A 182 0.05 0.11 17.71
C VAL A 182 1.03 -0.05 18.87
N GLU A 183 0.58 -0.65 19.98
CA GLU A 183 1.43 -0.90 21.14
C GLU A 183 2.51 -1.94 20.80
N LEU A 184 3.75 -1.53 20.92
CA LEU A 184 4.91 -2.39 20.78
C LEU A 184 5.73 -2.32 22.06
N PRO A 185 6.37 -3.42 22.48
CA PRO A 185 7.27 -3.40 23.64
C PRO A 185 8.40 -2.38 23.51
N ILE A 186 8.85 -2.17 22.27
CA ILE A 186 9.89 -1.22 21.89
C ILE A 186 9.53 -0.67 20.52
N TYR A 187 9.61 0.65 20.36
CA TYR A 187 9.43 1.32 19.08
C TYR A 187 10.78 1.49 18.41
N PRO A 188 11.06 0.81 17.29
CA PRO A 188 12.28 1.02 16.55
C PRO A 188 12.27 2.39 15.86
N ASP A 189 13.43 3.01 15.73
CA ASP A 189 13.58 4.10 14.79
C ASP A 189 13.33 3.56 13.38
N PRO A 190 12.53 4.25 12.55
CA PRO A 190 12.27 3.82 11.16
C PRO A 190 13.53 3.55 10.34
N TYR A 191 14.65 4.22 10.66
CA TYR A 191 15.94 4.01 10.02
C TYR A 191 16.69 2.76 10.51
N GLU A 192 16.25 2.17 11.63
CA GLU A 192 16.87 0.97 12.22
C GLU A 192 16.20 -0.33 11.76
N ILE A 193 15.09 -0.24 11.01
CA ILE A 193 14.41 -1.41 10.49
C ILE A 193 15.13 -1.90 9.24
N ILE A 194 15.88 -2.98 9.41
CA ILE A 194 16.63 -3.59 8.31
C ILE A 194 15.82 -4.73 7.71
N PRO A 195 15.61 -4.77 6.39
CA PRO A 195 15.00 -5.93 5.74
C PRO A 195 15.92 -7.14 5.92
N VAL A 196 15.49 -8.11 6.72
CA VAL A 196 16.29 -9.32 6.99
C VAL A 196 16.24 -10.30 5.81
N SER A 197 15.26 -10.16 4.94
CA SER A 197 15.12 -11.04 3.78
C SER A 197 15.99 -10.59 2.62
N SER A 198 16.82 -11.48 2.12
CA SER A 198 17.56 -11.32 0.87
C SER A 198 16.66 -11.44 -0.38
N ILE A 199 15.41 -11.82 -0.21
CA ILE A 199 14.44 -12.06 -1.29
C ILE A 199 13.36 -10.97 -1.23
N PRO A 200 13.45 -9.93 -2.06
CA PRO A 200 12.51 -8.81 -2.02
C PRO A 200 11.20 -9.08 -2.76
N TYR A 201 11.17 -10.09 -3.66
CA TYR A 201 9.99 -10.37 -4.45
C TYR A 201 8.96 -11.18 -3.68
N GLU A 202 7.71 -10.92 -4.01
CA GLU A 202 6.53 -11.56 -3.42
C GLU A 202 5.59 -12.01 -4.53
N GLY A 203 4.78 -13.02 -4.23
CA GLY A 203 3.79 -13.46 -5.20
C GLY A 203 2.76 -14.40 -4.60
N GLY A 204 1.63 -14.47 -5.27
CA GLY A 204 0.55 -15.31 -4.80
C GLY A 204 -0.48 -15.62 -5.87
N LEU A 205 -1.36 -16.52 -5.49
CA LEU A 205 -2.45 -17.04 -6.30
C LEU A 205 -3.72 -17.05 -5.45
N PHE A 206 -4.81 -16.58 -6.04
CA PHE A 206 -6.15 -16.69 -5.49
C PHE A 206 -7.06 -17.34 -6.53
N ILE A 207 -7.78 -18.37 -6.12
CA ILE A 207 -8.74 -19.10 -6.94
C ILE A 207 -10.12 -18.97 -6.29
N ASN A 208 -11.11 -18.59 -7.06
CA ASN A 208 -12.50 -18.54 -6.64
C ASN A 208 -13.35 -19.36 -7.62
N TYR A 209 -14.20 -20.19 -7.08
CA TYR A 209 -15.16 -20.97 -7.84
C TYR A 209 -16.57 -20.79 -7.29
N SER A 210 -17.46 -20.19 -8.11
CA SER A 210 -18.86 -19.95 -7.74
C SER A 210 -19.71 -21.17 -8.04
N THR A 211 -20.48 -21.64 -7.05
CA THR A 211 -21.42 -22.74 -7.15
C THR A 211 -22.84 -22.26 -6.90
N LYS A 212 -23.82 -23.12 -7.08
CA LYS A 212 -25.22 -22.82 -6.73
C LYS A 212 -25.45 -22.65 -5.21
N PHE A 213 -24.55 -23.15 -4.40
CA PHE A 213 -24.67 -23.16 -2.93
C PHE A 213 -23.77 -22.12 -2.24
N GLY A 214 -22.91 -21.46 -2.99
CA GLY A 214 -21.95 -20.49 -2.46
C GLY A 214 -20.66 -20.47 -3.26
N GLU A 215 -19.67 -19.77 -2.72
CA GLU A 215 -18.35 -19.59 -3.33
C GLU A 215 -17.29 -20.34 -2.53
N LEU A 216 -16.41 -21.02 -3.25
CA LEU A 216 -15.25 -21.69 -2.71
C LEU A 216 -14.01 -20.92 -3.13
N SER A 217 -13.21 -20.52 -2.15
CA SER A 217 -12.00 -19.75 -2.40
C SER A 217 -10.78 -20.41 -1.77
N PHE A 218 -9.67 -20.33 -2.48
CA PHE A 218 -8.37 -20.78 -2.04
C PHE A 218 -7.35 -19.70 -2.35
N SER A 219 -6.43 -19.43 -1.44
CA SER A 219 -5.28 -18.55 -1.70
C SER A 219 -3.99 -19.17 -1.22
N SER A 220 -2.91 -18.81 -1.89
CA SER A 220 -1.53 -19.09 -1.49
C SER A 220 -0.70 -17.86 -1.78
N PHE A 221 0.08 -17.41 -0.82
CA PHE A 221 0.95 -16.25 -0.94
C PHE A 221 2.30 -16.56 -0.33
N SER A 222 3.36 -16.12 -0.98
CA SER A 222 4.72 -16.17 -0.48
C SER A 222 5.32 -14.78 -0.52
N GLY A 223 5.69 -14.26 0.63
CA GLY A 223 6.20 -12.90 0.78
C GLY A 223 6.90 -12.72 2.13
N ASN A 224 7.19 -11.46 2.45
CA ASN A 224 7.70 -11.10 3.76
C ASN A 224 6.55 -10.62 4.65
N ASP A 225 6.70 -10.76 5.95
CA ASP A 225 5.76 -10.20 6.92
C ASP A 225 5.61 -8.70 6.68
N ARG A 226 4.39 -8.20 6.71
CA ARG A 226 4.08 -6.79 6.48
C ARG A 226 4.37 -5.90 7.69
N ILE A 227 4.58 -6.52 8.86
CA ILE A 227 4.98 -5.87 10.12
C ILE A 227 6.37 -6.38 10.46
N PHE A 228 7.24 -5.49 10.92
CA PHE A 228 8.58 -5.86 11.35
C PHE A 228 8.55 -6.69 12.65
N ASN A 229 9.51 -7.58 12.79
CA ASN A 229 9.71 -8.42 13.94
C ASN A 229 11.08 -8.16 14.57
N PHE A 230 11.19 -8.39 15.87
CA PHE A 230 12.49 -8.41 16.54
C PHE A 230 13.33 -9.55 15.96
N SER A 231 14.49 -9.23 15.41
CA SER A 231 15.35 -10.17 14.68
C SER A 231 16.63 -10.51 15.43
N GLY A 232 17.06 -9.68 16.39
CA GLY A 232 18.26 -9.94 17.15
C GLY A 232 18.82 -8.72 17.88
N VAL A 233 20.02 -8.88 18.39
CA VAL A 233 20.78 -7.85 19.10
C VAL A 233 22.18 -7.80 18.53
N ASN A 234 22.64 -6.61 18.15
CA ASN A 234 24.05 -6.38 17.81
C ASN A 234 24.80 -5.93 19.05
N GLU A 235 25.73 -6.72 19.51
CA GLU A 235 26.66 -6.35 20.59
C GLU A 235 27.96 -5.85 19.98
N TYR A 236 28.32 -4.61 20.28
CA TYR A 236 29.60 -4.05 19.88
C TYR A 236 30.61 -4.14 21.05
N TYR A 237 31.62 -4.95 20.90
CA TYR A 237 32.74 -4.98 21.83
C TYR A 237 33.75 -3.95 21.41
N SER A 238 33.88 -2.86 22.21
CA SER A 238 34.96 -1.89 22.04
C SER A 238 36.20 -2.40 22.78
N THR A 239 37.30 -2.56 22.08
CA THR A 239 38.64 -2.84 22.70
C THR A 239 39.29 -1.65 23.37
N GLN A 240 38.68 -0.46 23.27
CA GLN A 240 39.16 0.75 23.96
C GLN A 240 38.46 0.89 25.31
N VAL A 241 39.24 0.87 26.36
CA VAL A 241 38.87 0.74 27.78
C VAL A 241 37.96 1.88 28.30
N ASN A 242 37.69 2.94 27.55
CA ASN A 242 37.01 4.14 28.04
C ASN A 242 35.69 4.50 27.35
N ASN A 243 35.18 3.70 26.45
CA ASN A 243 33.89 3.93 25.81
C ASN A 243 33.01 2.65 25.81
N PHE A 244 32.41 2.37 26.97
CA PHE A 244 31.32 1.43 27.01
C PHE A 244 30.06 2.09 26.39
N LYS A 245 29.63 1.65 25.22
CA LYS A 245 28.26 1.88 24.77
C LYS A 245 27.38 1.04 25.68
N SER A 246 26.61 1.67 26.53
CA SER A 246 25.88 1.02 27.62
C SER A 246 24.61 0.25 27.22
N SER A 247 24.27 0.25 25.93
CA SER A 247 23.09 -0.49 25.43
C SER A 247 23.40 -1.18 24.10
N PRO A 248 23.01 -2.47 23.97
CA PRO A 248 23.08 -3.17 22.70
C PRO A 248 22.11 -2.54 21.69
N ASP A 249 22.49 -2.52 20.42
CA ASP A 249 21.58 -2.12 19.36
C ASP A 249 20.58 -3.26 19.07
N LEU A 250 19.30 -2.97 19.11
CA LEU A 250 18.26 -3.90 18.78
C LEU A 250 18.08 -3.96 17.26
N VAL A 251 17.95 -5.14 16.71
CA VAL A 251 17.75 -5.35 15.27
C VAL A 251 16.32 -5.77 15.02
N PHE A 252 15.64 -5.03 14.16
CA PHE A 252 14.32 -5.33 13.67
C PHE A 252 14.36 -5.66 12.18
N GLY A 253 13.43 -6.48 11.71
CA GLY A 253 13.39 -6.84 10.30
C GLY A 253 12.10 -7.54 9.92
N TYR A 254 11.98 -7.88 8.64
CA TYR A 254 10.81 -8.55 8.08
C TYR A 254 11.14 -10.02 7.81
N ARG A 255 10.34 -10.91 8.39
CA ARG A 255 10.48 -12.36 8.22
C ARG A 255 9.76 -12.78 6.94
N ARG A 256 10.35 -13.72 6.19
CA ARG A 256 9.69 -14.33 5.03
C ARG A 256 8.73 -15.43 5.48
N THR A 257 7.52 -15.44 4.91
CA THR A 257 6.45 -16.41 5.09
C THR A 257 6.05 -17.07 3.76
#